data_c90c8abef36699b61804fb0d84b6c7b7
#
_entry.id   c90c8abef36699b61804fb0d84b6c7b7
#
_cell.length_a   1.000
_cell.length_b   1.000
_cell.length_c   1.000
_cell.angle_alpha   90.00
_cell.angle_beta   90.00
_cell.angle_gamma   90.00
#
_symmetry.space_group_name_H-M   'P 1'
#
loop_
_entity.id
_entity.type
_entity.pdbx_description
1 polymer ?
#
loop_
_entity_poly.entity_id
_entity_poly.type
_entity_poly.pdbx_seq_one_letter_code
_entity_poly.pdbx_strand_id
1 'polypeptide(L)'
;MVPRSKTGTGNERGMLSVLLARFSAYGDVAMTVPVVYSACRCYPDVRFVLVTRPSMRAIFVNAPANLTVVGADVKQDYRGVAGMRRLVAELVDEYDVDAFLDLHDVLRTRLMGFFFRLRRIPVFRINKGRSSRRALTRRHNKVMLPMVSQRARYREVFYKAGLPVSERFDGLYGGRCKADPVLFSGITAPRAGGERWIGV
;
A
#
# COMPACT_ATOMS: atom_id res chain seq x y z
N MET A 1 -2.35 -12.15 -13.00
CA MET A 1 -1.33 -11.48 -13.82
C MET A 1 -2.00 -10.23 -14.39
N VAL A 2 -1.44 -9.06 -14.11
CA VAL A 2 -1.89 -7.81 -14.77
C VAL A 2 -1.61 -8.01 -16.26
N PRO A 3 -2.54 -7.75 -17.18
CA PRO A 3 -2.31 -7.95 -18.59
C PRO A 3 -1.13 -7.08 -19.03
N ARG A 4 -0.04 -7.73 -19.46
CA ARG A 4 0.99 -7.05 -20.24
C ARG A 4 0.28 -6.40 -21.44
N SER A 5 0.50 -5.10 -21.61
CA SER A 5 0.04 -4.26 -22.71
C SER A 5 -0.49 -5.08 -23.92
N LYS A 6 -1.78 -4.96 -24.21
CA LYS A 6 -2.32 -5.44 -25.49
C LYS A 6 -1.56 -4.71 -26.60
N THR A 7 -0.77 -5.44 -27.36
CA THR A 7 -0.15 -4.96 -28.59
C THR A 7 -1.24 -4.51 -29.55
N GLY A 8 -1.43 -3.24 -29.68
CA GLY A 8 -2.31 -2.58 -30.63
C GLY A 8 -1.54 -1.41 -31.24
N THR A 9 -1.42 -1.44 -32.52
CA THR A 9 -0.87 -0.43 -33.40
C THR A 9 -1.32 0.99 -33.03
N GLY A 10 -0.33 1.87 -32.81
CA GLY A 10 -0.44 3.33 -32.92
C GLY A 10 -1.24 4.04 -31.84
N ASN A 11 -0.52 4.83 -31.06
CA ASN A 11 -0.93 6.00 -30.28
C ASN A 11 -1.37 5.78 -28.83
N GLU A 12 -0.57 6.35 -27.92
CA GLU A 12 -0.89 6.78 -26.54
C GLU A 12 -1.59 5.75 -25.63
N ARG A 13 -0.92 4.65 -25.30
CA ARG A 13 -1.30 3.92 -24.09
C ARG A 13 -0.67 4.60 -22.89
N GLY A 14 -1.54 5.14 -22.06
CA GLY A 14 -1.17 5.70 -20.78
C GLY A 14 -0.36 4.72 -19.93
N MET A 15 0.41 5.25 -19.00
CA MET A 15 1.20 4.51 -18.02
C MET A 15 0.29 3.54 -17.26
N LEU A 16 0.71 2.26 -17.08
CA LEU A 16 -0.02 1.27 -16.28
C LEU A 16 -0.32 1.82 -14.88
N SER A 17 -1.58 1.80 -14.47
CA SER A 17 -2.05 2.35 -13.20
C SER A 17 -2.51 1.27 -12.23
N VAL A 18 -1.84 1.14 -11.10
CA VAL A 18 -2.09 0.11 -10.08
C VAL A 18 -2.60 0.74 -8.80
N LEU A 19 -3.85 0.44 -8.44
CA LEU A 19 -4.46 0.92 -7.22
C LEU A 19 -4.22 -0.03 -6.05
N LEU A 20 -3.84 0.52 -4.91
CA LEU A 20 -3.58 -0.17 -3.66
C LEU A 20 -4.57 0.34 -2.59
N ALA A 21 -5.08 -0.52 -1.72
CA ALA A 21 -5.92 -0.06 -0.61
C ALA A 21 -5.50 -0.64 0.74
N ARG A 22 -5.26 0.27 1.72
CA ARG A 22 -5.04 -0.07 3.13
C ARG A 22 -5.55 1.04 4.04
N PHE A 23 -6.64 0.81 4.78
CA PHE A 23 -7.33 1.83 5.59
C PHE A 23 -7.01 1.81 7.09
N SER A 24 -6.38 0.74 7.59
CA SER A 24 -6.07 0.57 9.04
C SER A 24 -5.20 -0.69 9.28
N ALA A 25 -4.58 -0.87 10.46
CA ALA A 25 -4.34 0.15 11.46
C ALA A 25 -3.08 0.97 11.12
N TYR A 26 -2.70 1.99 11.93
CA TYR A 26 -1.52 2.82 11.65
C TYR A 26 -0.25 2.01 11.39
N GLY A 27 0.10 1.07 12.29
CA GLY A 27 1.27 0.20 12.12
C GLY A 27 1.21 -0.66 10.85
N ASP A 28 0.04 -1.18 10.51
CA ASP A 28 -0.13 -1.96 9.28
C ASP A 28 0.00 -1.10 8.01
N VAL A 29 -0.46 0.16 8.06
CA VAL A 29 -0.27 1.13 6.96
C VAL A 29 1.20 1.48 6.85
N ALA A 30 1.88 1.78 7.97
CA ALA A 30 3.32 2.04 7.98
C ALA A 30 4.14 0.87 7.41
N MET A 31 3.74 -0.38 7.71
CA MET A 31 4.36 -1.59 7.16
C MET A 31 4.17 -1.77 5.64
N THR A 32 3.28 -1.01 5.00
CA THR A 32 3.17 -1.01 3.53
C THR A 32 4.26 -0.17 2.88
N VAL A 33 4.75 0.88 3.56
CA VAL A 33 5.69 1.86 3.00
C VAL A 33 6.93 1.21 2.37
N PRO A 34 7.69 0.33 3.08
CA PRO A 34 8.87 -0.30 2.49
C PRO A 34 8.58 -1.04 1.19
N VAL A 35 7.47 -1.76 1.14
CA VAL A 35 7.09 -2.56 -0.02
C VAL A 35 6.59 -1.69 -1.17
N VAL A 36 5.73 -0.71 -0.89
CA VAL A 36 5.17 0.20 -1.91
C VAL A 36 6.27 1.07 -2.50
N TYR A 37 7.15 1.66 -1.68
CA TYR A 37 8.27 2.46 -2.19
C TYR A 37 9.25 1.63 -3.02
N SER A 38 9.49 0.37 -2.61
CA SER A 38 10.29 -0.56 -3.40
C SER A 38 9.62 -0.91 -4.73
N ALA A 39 8.30 -1.11 -4.74
CA ALA A 39 7.55 -1.34 -5.97
C ALA A 39 7.66 -0.15 -6.93
N CYS A 40 7.51 1.07 -6.42
CA CYS A 40 7.67 2.29 -7.21
C CYS A 40 9.06 2.40 -7.85
N ARG A 41 10.11 2.03 -7.11
CA ARG A 41 11.49 2.01 -7.62
C ARG A 41 11.76 0.88 -8.62
N CYS A 42 11.11 -0.29 -8.43
CA CYS A 42 11.23 -1.41 -9.37
C CYS A 42 10.50 -1.16 -10.69
N TYR A 43 9.45 -0.34 -10.66
CA TYR A 43 8.56 -0.09 -11.79
C TYR A 43 8.34 1.42 -11.99
N PRO A 44 9.33 2.17 -12.46
CA PRO A 44 9.23 3.63 -12.65
C PRO A 44 8.15 4.03 -13.65
N ASP A 45 7.86 3.16 -14.63
CA ASP A 45 6.85 3.38 -15.68
C ASP A 45 5.45 2.91 -15.27
N VAL A 46 5.24 2.58 -13.99
CA VAL A 46 3.94 2.22 -13.43
C VAL A 46 3.50 3.32 -12.46
N ARG A 47 2.29 3.82 -12.64
CA ARG A 47 1.64 4.69 -11.66
C ARG A 47 1.06 3.84 -10.53
N PHE A 48 1.44 4.16 -9.31
CA PHE A 48 0.83 3.57 -8.12
C PHE A 48 -0.07 4.60 -7.44
N VAL A 49 -1.29 4.17 -7.11
CA VAL A 49 -2.25 4.99 -6.36
C VAL A 49 -2.59 4.23 -5.07
N LEU A 50 -2.24 4.78 -3.91
CA LEU A 50 -2.54 4.15 -2.62
C LEU A 50 -3.68 4.89 -1.94
N VAL A 51 -4.79 4.19 -1.71
CA VAL A 51 -5.94 4.74 -0.99
C VAL A 51 -5.88 4.33 0.47
N THR A 52 -5.92 5.33 1.36
CA THR A 52 -5.89 5.15 2.81
C THR A 52 -6.84 6.14 3.49
N ARG A 53 -6.90 6.17 4.82
CA ARG A 53 -7.66 7.22 5.52
C ARG A 53 -6.93 8.56 5.43
N PRO A 54 -7.65 9.69 5.45
CA PRO A 54 -7.03 11.02 5.38
C PRO A 54 -5.93 11.22 6.42
N SER A 55 -6.17 10.82 7.68
CA SER A 55 -5.21 10.93 8.78
C SER A 55 -3.93 10.10 8.61
N MET A 56 -3.92 9.11 7.71
CA MET A 56 -2.78 8.21 7.50
C MET A 56 -1.92 8.62 6.30
N ARG A 57 -2.30 9.65 5.55
CA ARG A 57 -1.51 10.17 4.42
C ARG A 57 -0.13 10.62 4.86
N ALA A 58 -0.04 11.24 6.04
CA ALA A 58 1.21 11.73 6.60
C ALA A 58 2.27 10.65 6.88
N ILE A 59 1.90 9.36 6.86
CA ILE A 59 2.85 8.24 6.98
C ILE A 59 3.75 8.14 5.73
N PHE A 60 3.25 8.59 4.57
CA PHE A 60 3.95 8.46 3.29
C PHE A 60 4.82 9.69 2.99
N VAL A 61 5.80 9.91 3.86
CA VAL A 61 6.78 10.99 3.72
C VAL A 61 7.75 10.64 2.58
N ASN A 62 8.17 11.65 1.79
CA ASN A 62 9.10 11.48 0.67
C ASN A 62 8.66 10.38 -0.31
N ALA A 63 7.37 10.36 -0.64
CA ALA A 63 6.83 9.40 -1.58
C ALA A 63 7.53 9.48 -2.95
N PRO A 64 7.82 8.34 -3.59
CA PRO A 64 8.33 8.34 -4.96
C PRO A 64 7.40 9.07 -5.92
N ALA A 65 7.95 9.69 -6.98
CA ALA A 65 7.21 10.53 -7.92
C ALA A 65 6.05 9.81 -8.63
N ASN A 66 6.15 8.48 -8.79
CA ASN A 66 5.11 7.64 -9.38
C ASN A 66 4.12 7.06 -8.37
N LEU A 67 4.10 7.56 -7.11
CA LEU A 67 3.14 7.20 -6.07
C LEU A 67 2.24 8.39 -5.73
N THR A 68 0.95 8.21 -5.93
CA THR A 68 -0.09 9.13 -5.43
C THR A 68 -0.76 8.52 -4.20
N VAL A 69 -0.85 9.28 -3.09
CA VAL A 69 -1.52 8.84 -1.87
C VAL A 69 -2.84 9.58 -1.70
N VAL A 70 -3.94 8.85 -1.82
CA VAL A 70 -5.32 9.36 -1.75
C VAL A 70 -5.90 9.12 -0.36
N GLY A 71 -6.41 10.16 0.28
CA GLY A 71 -7.15 10.06 1.53
C GLY A 71 -8.65 9.92 1.26
N ALA A 72 -9.25 8.79 1.64
CA ALA A 72 -10.69 8.57 1.52
C ALA A 72 -11.31 8.30 2.90
N ASP A 73 -12.28 9.13 3.30
CA ASP A 73 -13.02 8.87 4.54
C ASP A 73 -14.14 7.84 4.30
N VAL A 74 -13.77 6.59 4.48
CA VAL A 74 -14.69 5.46 4.32
C VAL A 74 -15.69 5.29 5.47
N LYS A 75 -15.64 6.17 6.47
CA LYS A 75 -16.60 6.19 7.59
C LYS A 75 -17.68 7.24 7.42
N GLN A 76 -17.36 8.37 6.79
CA GLN A 76 -18.25 9.50 6.56
C GLN A 76 -18.62 9.61 5.08
N ASP A 77 -17.72 10.13 4.23
CA ASP A 77 -17.98 10.47 2.84
C ASP A 77 -18.35 9.27 1.98
N TYR A 78 -17.68 8.13 2.22
CA TYR A 78 -17.86 6.89 1.45
C TYR A 78 -18.48 5.76 2.29
N ARG A 79 -19.50 6.10 3.10
CA ARG A 79 -20.17 5.12 3.96
C ARG A 79 -21.07 4.17 3.16
N GLY A 80 -21.06 2.89 3.57
CA GLY A 80 -21.95 1.87 3.03
C GLY A 80 -21.63 1.42 1.60
N VAL A 81 -22.56 0.72 0.98
CA VAL A 81 -22.38 0.12 -0.36
C VAL A 81 -22.31 1.21 -1.44
N ALA A 82 -23.22 2.19 -1.37
CA ALA A 82 -23.28 3.30 -2.31
C ALA A 82 -22.02 4.16 -2.26
N GLY A 83 -21.52 4.46 -1.04
CA GLY A 83 -20.26 5.19 -0.85
C GLY A 83 -19.06 4.45 -1.45
N MET A 84 -18.96 3.12 -1.24
CA MET A 84 -17.89 2.33 -1.83
C MET A 84 -17.97 2.27 -3.36
N ARG A 85 -19.19 2.19 -3.93
CA ARG A 85 -19.40 2.25 -5.39
C ARG A 85 -18.94 3.59 -5.96
N ARG A 86 -19.30 4.70 -5.29
CA ARG A 86 -18.89 6.06 -5.68
C ARG A 86 -17.37 6.21 -5.62
N LEU A 87 -16.74 5.82 -4.51
CA LEU A 87 -15.29 5.86 -4.38
C LEU A 87 -14.57 5.10 -5.51
N VAL A 88 -15.04 3.90 -5.85
CA VAL A 88 -14.46 3.12 -6.95
C VAL A 88 -14.67 3.81 -8.31
N ALA A 89 -15.84 4.45 -8.53
CA ALA A 89 -16.08 5.20 -9.76
C ALA A 89 -15.10 6.37 -9.90
N GLU A 90 -15.01 7.23 -8.88
CA GLU A 90 -14.11 8.37 -8.85
C GLU A 90 -12.64 7.97 -9.05
N LEU A 91 -12.20 6.87 -8.39
CA LEU A 91 -10.82 6.38 -8.52
C LEU A 91 -10.52 5.84 -9.93
N VAL A 92 -11.49 5.17 -10.58
CA VAL A 92 -11.30 4.69 -11.95
C VAL A 92 -11.28 5.85 -12.93
N ASP A 93 -12.17 6.82 -12.76
CA ASP A 93 -12.30 7.96 -13.65
C ASP A 93 -11.08 8.92 -13.55
N GLU A 94 -10.50 9.05 -12.34
CA GLU A 94 -9.35 9.95 -12.10
C GLU A 94 -7.99 9.30 -12.46
N TYR A 95 -7.85 7.98 -12.26
CA TYR A 95 -6.54 7.32 -12.34
C TYR A 95 -6.42 6.24 -13.42
N ASP A 96 -7.45 5.98 -14.23
CA ASP A 96 -7.45 4.93 -15.27
C ASP A 96 -6.95 3.57 -14.72
N VAL A 97 -7.56 3.07 -13.67
CA VAL A 97 -7.08 1.92 -12.90
C VAL A 97 -7.10 0.63 -13.72
N ASP A 98 -5.92 0.02 -13.92
CA ASP A 98 -5.75 -1.26 -14.62
C ASP A 98 -5.77 -2.48 -13.68
N ALA A 99 -5.42 -2.31 -12.41
CA ALA A 99 -5.42 -3.39 -11.43
C ALA A 99 -5.67 -2.87 -10.01
N PHE A 100 -6.34 -3.65 -9.19
CA PHE A 100 -6.58 -3.37 -7.79
C PHE A 100 -5.90 -4.39 -6.87
N LEU A 101 -5.02 -3.92 -6.00
CA LEU A 101 -4.32 -4.71 -4.99
C LEU A 101 -4.90 -4.41 -3.59
N ASP A 102 -5.71 -5.33 -3.09
CA ASP A 102 -6.28 -5.25 -1.74
C ASP A 102 -5.28 -5.72 -0.69
N LEU A 103 -4.57 -4.78 -0.07
CA LEU A 103 -3.62 -5.03 1.03
C LEU A 103 -4.29 -5.10 2.41
N HIS A 104 -5.63 -5.01 2.46
CA HIS A 104 -6.37 -4.95 3.71
C HIS A 104 -7.26 -6.17 3.98
N ASP A 105 -7.96 -6.69 2.97
CA ASP A 105 -8.89 -7.81 3.05
C ASP A 105 -9.91 -7.65 4.19
N VAL A 106 -10.65 -6.55 4.21
CA VAL A 106 -11.80 -6.30 5.08
C VAL A 106 -13.07 -6.12 4.24
N LEU A 107 -14.25 -6.13 4.87
CA LEU A 107 -15.52 -6.03 4.17
C LEU A 107 -15.56 -4.86 3.17
N ARG A 108 -15.06 -3.68 3.55
CA ARG A 108 -15.02 -2.49 2.68
C ARG A 108 -14.15 -2.70 1.45
N THR A 109 -12.94 -3.21 1.61
CA THR A 109 -12.04 -3.45 0.47
C THR A 109 -12.48 -4.63 -0.38
N ARG A 110 -13.18 -5.60 0.20
CA ARG A 110 -13.84 -6.67 -0.56
C ARG A 110 -14.96 -6.13 -1.44
N LEU A 111 -15.73 -5.17 -0.91
CA LEU A 111 -16.78 -4.49 -1.66
C LEU A 111 -16.20 -3.62 -2.79
N MET A 112 -15.11 -2.89 -2.53
CA MET A 112 -14.35 -2.21 -3.60
C MET A 112 -13.91 -3.21 -4.67
N GLY A 113 -13.31 -4.34 -4.27
CA GLY A 113 -12.88 -5.39 -5.19
C GLY A 113 -14.03 -5.99 -6.00
N PHE A 114 -15.25 -6.06 -5.46
CA PHE A 114 -16.44 -6.44 -6.21
C PHE A 114 -16.76 -5.42 -7.31
N PHE A 115 -16.77 -4.12 -6.99
CA PHE A 115 -17.03 -3.07 -7.98
C PHE A 115 -15.94 -2.95 -9.05
N PHE A 116 -14.66 -3.18 -8.70
CA PHE A 116 -13.59 -3.26 -9.70
C PHE A 116 -13.79 -4.44 -10.66
N ARG A 117 -14.18 -5.62 -10.16
CA ARG A 117 -14.47 -6.78 -11.02
C ARG A 117 -15.65 -6.54 -11.96
N LEU A 118 -16.70 -5.84 -11.53
CA LEU A 118 -17.79 -5.43 -12.41
C LEU A 118 -17.33 -4.57 -13.59
N ARG A 119 -16.21 -3.83 -13.40
CA ARG A 119 -15.55 -3.06 -14.45
C ARG A 119 -14.46 -3.84 -15.20
N ARG A 120 -14.39 -5.17 -14.99
CA ARG A 120 -13.37 -6.07 -15.56
C ARG A 120 -11.93 -5.74 -15.15
N ILE A 121 -11.74 -5.00 -14.06
CA ILE A 121 -10.43 -4.69 -13.48
C ILE A 121 -10.01 -5.86 -12.58
N PRO A 122 -8.83 -6.47 -12.80
CA PRO A 122 -8.34 -7.58 -12.00
C PRO A 122 -8.06 -7.17 -10.55
N VAL A 123 -8.41 -8.07 -9.61
CA VAL A 123 -8.30 -7.82 -8.16
C VAL A 123 -7.41 -8.87 -7.52
N PHE A 124 -6.34 -8.42 -6.89
CA PHE A 124 -5.40 -9.24 -6.13
C PHE A 124 -5.52 -8.93 -4.65
N ARG A 125 -5.61 -9.96 -3.82
CA ARG A 125 -5.90 -9.78 -2.40
C ARG A 125 -4.86 -10.46 -1.52
N ILE A 126 -4.55 -9.78 -0.41
CA ILE A 126 -3.64 -10.29 0.62
C ILE A 126 -4.21 -11.55 1.29
N ASN A 127 -3.33 -12.53 1.48
CA ASN A 127 -3.62 -13.67 2.33
C ASN A 127 -3.21 -13.35 3.78
N LYS A 128 -4.20 -13.20 4.67
CA LYS A 128 -3.96 -12.89 6.09
C LYS A 128 -3.37 -14.05 6.91
N GLY A 129 -3.19 -15.22 6.31
CA GLY A 129 -2.68 -16.40 7.01
C GLY A 129 -3.53 -16.82 8.22
N ARG A 130 -4.85 -16.67 8.12
CA ARG A 130 -5.77 -17.02 9.22
C ARG A 130 -5.71 -18.50 9.59
N SER A 131 -5.50 -19.38 8.62
CA SER A 131 -5.32 -20.82 8.81
C SER A 131 -4.05 -21.12 9.63
N SER A 132 -2.91 -20.54 9.25
CA SER A 132 -1.64 -20.69 9.96
C SER A 132 -1.74 -20.14 11.40
N ARG A 133 -2.37 -18.97 11.58
CA ARG A 133 -2.60 -18.40 12.90
C ARG A 133 -3.50 -19.30 13.76
N ARG A 134 -4.57 -19.87 13.18
CA ARG A 134 -5.45 -20.82 13.87
C ARG A 134 -4.72 -22.09 14.24
N ALA A 135 -3.84 -22.61 13.38
CA ALA A 135 -3.01 -23.79 13.65
C ALA A 135 -2.04 -23.55 14.82
N LEU A 136 -1.45 -22.36 14.90
CA LEU A 136 -0.56 -21.93 15.98
C LEU A 136 -1.28 -21.79 17.34
N THR A 137 -2.54 -21.33 17.33
CA THR A 137 -3.31 -21.03 18.56
C THR A 137 -4.24 -22.17 18.99
N ARG A 138 -4.21 -23.34 18.32
CA ARG A 138 -5.01 -24.51 18.71
C ARG A 138 -4.67 -24.97 20.13
N ARG A 139 -5.66 -25.46 20.86
CA ARG A 139 -5.47 -26.02 22.19
C ARG A 139 -4.67 -27.34 22.15
N HIS A 140 -4.90 -28.15 21.13
CA HIS A 140 -4.23 -29.43 20.87
C HIS A 140 -3.61 -29.43 19.48
N ASN A 141 -2.53 -30.19 19.26
CA ASN A 141 -1.80 -30.33 17.99
C ASN A 141 -1.40 -28.96 17.38
N LYS A 142 -0.77 -28.11 18.22
CA LYS A 142 -0.22 -26.82 17.77
C LYS A 142 0.88 -27.04 16.74
N VAL A 143 0.82 -26.25 15.67
CA VAL A 143 1.90 -26.21 14.66
C VAL A 143 2.74 -24.98 14.94
N MET A 144 3.92 -25.18 15.53
CA MET A 144 4.86 -24.10 15.93
C MET A 144 5.78 -23.73 14.77
N LEU A 145 5.23 -23.25 13.67
CA LEU A 145 6.00 -22.75 12.53
C LEU A 145 6.07 -21.21 12.54
N PRO A 146 7.22 -20.63 12.15
CA PRO A 146 7.34 -19.20 11.99
C PRO A 146 6.27 -18.64 11.04
N MET A 147 5.62 -17.57 11.45
CA MET A 147 4.62 -16.92 10.59
C MET A 147 5.29 -16.04 9.53
N VAL A 148 4.76 -16.10 8.32
CA VAL A 148 5.15 -15.17 7.25
C VAL A 148 4.95 -13.72 7.72
N SER A 149 5.98 -12.89 7.55
CA SER A 149 5.94 -11.49 7.96
C SER A 149 4.87 -10.70 7.18
N GLN A 150 4.38 -9.60 7.76
CA GLN A 150 3.38 -8.76 7.10
C GLN A 150 3.91 -8.17 5.78
N ARG A 151 5.18 -7.75 5.75
CA ARG A 151 5.84 -7.25 4.54
C ARG A 151 5.92 -8.32 3.44
N ALA A 152 6.27 -9.56 3.79
CA ALA A 152 6.29 -10.66 2.82
C ALA A 152 4.89 -10.94 2.25
N ARG A 153 3.83 -10.82 3.06
CA ARG A 153 2.45 -10.94 2.58
C ARG A 153 2.06 -9.82 1.60
N TYR A 154 2.52 -8.59 1.83
CA TYR A 154 2.31 -7.50 0.87
C TYR A 154 3.03 -7.78 -0.44
N ARG A 155 4.31 -8.20 -0.40
CA ARG A 155 5.05 -8.59 -1.61
C ARG A 155 4.38 -9.72 -2.38
N GLU A 156 3.77 -10.67 -1.69
CA GLU A 156 3.00 -11.76 -2.32
C GLU A 156 1.83 -11.22 -3.18
N VAL A 157 1.17 -10.13 -2.75
CA VAL A 157 0.09 -9.51 -3.55
C VAL A 157 0.64 -8.92 -4.84
N PHE A 158 1.76 -8.21 -4.78
CA PHE A 158 2.44 -7.71 -5.98
C PHE A 158 2.90 -8.85 -6.89
N TYR A 159 3.46 -9.90 -6.33
CA TYR A 159 3.87 -11.09 -7.09
C TYR A 159 2.69 -11.72 -7.85
N LYS A 160 1.54 -11.90 -7.19
CA LYS A 160 0.30 -12.39 -7.82
C LYS A 160 -0.20 -11.48 -8.94
N ALA A 161 0.04 -10.19 -8.82
CA ALA A 161 -0.29 -9.21 -9.85
C ALA A 161 0.69 -9.22 -11.04
N GLY A 162 1.77 -10.01 -10.98
CA GLY A 162 2.81 -10.02 -12.01
C GLY A 162 3.85 -8.91 -11.85
N LEU A 163 3.91 -8.29 -10.66
CA LEU A 163 4.83 -7.21 -10.30
C LEU A 163 5.73 -7.64 -9.12
N PRO A 164 6.64 -8.62 -9.27
CA PRO A 164 7.50 -9.06 -8.19
C PRO A 164 8.37 -7.92 -7.66
N VAL A 165 8.38 -7.71 -6.34
CA VAL A 165 9.10 -6.62 -5.67
C VAL A 165 10.30 -7.15 -4.93
N SER A 166 11.49 -6.70 -5.32
CA SER A 166 12.71 -6.77 -4.51
C SER A 166 12.73 -5.59 -3.56
N GLU A 167 12.72 -5.89 -2.24
CA GLU A 167 12.64 -4.82 -1.26
C GLU A 167 13.97 -4.05 -1.18
N ARG A 168 13.93 -2.78 -1.56
CA ARG A 168 15.01 -1.80 -1.51
C ARG A 168 14.50 -0.57 -0.78
N PHE A 169 14.60 -0.58 0.54
CA PHE A 169 14.10 0.50 1.38
C PHE A 169 15.11 0.85 2.48
N ASP A 170 15.71 2.03 2.37
CA ASP A 170 16.75 2.52 3.27
C ASP A 170 16.18 3.40 4.40
N GLY A 171 14.89 3.64 4.40
CA GLY A 171 14.17 4.48 5.37
C GLY A 171 13.37 5.59 4.70
N LEU A 172 12.52 6.28 5.48
CA LEU A 172 11.73 7.42 5.01
C LEU A 172 12.59 8.65 4.73
N TYR A 173 13.70 8.79 5.43
CA TYR A 173 14.65 9.90 5.36
C TYR A 173 16.03 9.42 4.91
N GLY A 174 16.14 8.24 4.31
CA GLY A 174 17.37 7.69 3.78
C GLY A 174 17.80 8.35 2.47
N GLY A 175 19.10 8.30 2.17
CA GLY A 175 19.62 8.83 0.93
C GLY A 175 19.58 10.37 0.83
N ARG A 176 18.87 10.88 -0.19
CA ARG A 176 18.80 12.33 -0.46
C ARG A 176 17.76 13.08 0.40
N CYS A 177 16.84 12.35 1.04
CA CYS A 177 15.74 12.93 1.82
C CYS A 177 16.09 12.91 3.30
N LYS A 178 16.74 13.95 3.81
CA LYS A 178 16.97 14.13 5.25
C LYS A 178 15.73 14.74 5.91
N ALA A 179 15.48 14.37 7.17
CA ALA A 179 14.50 15.10 7.99
C ALA A 179 14.96 16.55 8.18
N ASP A 180 14.01 17.48 8.12
CA ASP A 180 14.31 18.86 8.45
C ASP A 180 14.56 19.00 9.97
N PRO A 181 15.75 19.40 10.41
CA PRO A 181 16.05 19.56 11.83
C PRO A 181 15.11 20.55 12.53
N VAL A 182 14.59 21.55 11.81
CA VAL A 182 13.69 22.57 12.35
C VAL A 182 12.39 21.94 12.90
N LEU A 183 11.93 20.83 12.32
CA LEU A 183 10.73 20.10 12.80
C LEU A 183 10.89 19.56 14.24
N PHE A 184 12.12 19.41 14.70
CA PHE A 184 12.44 18.87 16.02
C PHE A 184 12.92 19.94 17.01
N SER A 185 13.20 21.17 16.56
CA SER A 185 13.77 22.24 17.38
C SER A 185 12.90 22.65 18.57
N GLY A 186 11.57 22.46 18.49
CA GLY A 186 10.65 22.69 19.61
C GLY A 186 10.55 21.52 20.62
N ILE A 187 11.17 20.37 20.30
CA ILE A 187 11.06 19.14 21.11
C ILE A 187 12.40 18.78 21.71
N THR A 188 13.49 19.08 21.03
CA THR A 188 14.83 18.71 21.44
C THR A 188 15.75 19.94 21.43
N ALA A 189 16.61 20.06 22.47
CA ALA A 189 17.70 21.03 22.46
C ALA A 189 18.67 20.74 21.29
N PRO A 190 19.42 21.75 20.82
CA PRO A 190 20.46 21.51 19.83
C PRO A 190 21.48 20.49 20.36
N ARG A 191 21.84 19.52 19.53
CA ARG A 191 22.82 18.49 19.87
C ARG A 191 24.20 19.08 20.01
N ALA A 192 24.81 18.91 21.15
CA ALA A 192 26.22 19.27 21.35
C ALA A 192 27.16 18.26 20.68
N GLY A 193 28.36 18.70 20.28
CA GLY A 193 29.36 17.83 19.66
C GLY A 193 29.74 16.66 20.59
N GLY A 194 29.70 15.43 20.09
CA GLY A 194 30.03 14.22 20.84
C GLY A 194 28.89 13.51 21.57
N GLU A 195 27.71 14.12 21.69
CA GLU A 195 26.55 13.48 22.30
C GLU A 195 25.96 12.35 21.40
N ARG A 196 25.60 11.25 22.04
CA ARG A 196 24.83 10.17 21.43
C ARG A 196 23.39 10.22 21.94
N TRP A 197 22.44 10.45 21.04
CA TRP A 197 21.03 10.44 21.39
C TRP A 197 20.41 9.09 21.08
N ILE A 198 19.61 8.58 22.00
CA ILE A 198 18.84 7.36 21.86
C ILE A 198 17.37 7.77 21.95
N GLY A 199 16.61 7.53 20.89
CA GLY A 199 15.15 7.67 20.92
C GLY A 199 14.52 6.42 21.56
N VAL A 200 13.66 6.62 22.53
CA VAL A 200 12.82 5.60 23.21
C VAL A 200 11.36 5.86 22.94
#